data_a31a1339a15bff24a69cf50ffaa97999
#
_entry.id   a31a1339a15bff24a69cf50ffaa97999
#
_cell.length_a   1.000
_cell.length_b   1.000
_cell.length_c   1.000
_cell.angle_alpha   90.00
_cell.angle_beta   90.00
_cell.angle_gamma   90.00
#
_symmetry.space_group_name_H-M   'P 1'
#
loop_
_entity.id
_entity.type
_entity.pdbx_description
1 polymer ?
#
loop_
_entity_poly.entity_id
_entity_poly.type
_entity_poly.pdbx_seq_one_letter_code
_entity_poly.pdbx_strand_id
1 'polypeptide(L)'
;MTASRLVATIVVAGCCAGMAPACTRAVDGSATAGSSGASVPVTTSTTLRAPTGPVGPLLLSPTEFPPQYSATTLSPDAARMALRDIRGVPEAATVTPAACAPAPLPATLQDVAVAVGANESDESTITVAVLRVPQPLAAYKTQVERCASFTFTGADQIQGAVTASQAVAPPINADDSVAVNQTVSPAGAGSGTQTTLSLIAQIGDIRILATYMTFQGTEPDAVLLDQAFTAAVLKVHDSFR
;
A
#
# COMPACT_ATOMS: atom_id res chain seq x y z
N MET A 1 -15.95 -52.22 1.01
CA MET A 1 -15.16 -52.80 2.09
C MET A 1 -14.79 -51.66 3.00
N THR A 2 -15.56 -51.56 4.09
CA THR A 2 -15.29 -51.41 5.54
C THR A 2 -14.39 -50.22 5.89
N ALA A 3 -14.98 -49.11 6.31
CA ALA A 3 -15.27 -48.63 7.65
C ALA A 3 -14.08 -48.63 8.63
N SER A 4 -13.71 -47.44 9.12
CA SER A 4 -13.51 -47.28 10.57
C SER A 4 -13.54 -45.79 10.97
N ARG A 5 -14.51 -45.48 11.82
CA ARG A 5 -14.67 -44.26 12.61
C ARG A 5 -13.78 -44.35 13.85
N LEU A 6 -13.16 -43.26 14.23
CA LEU A 6 -12.70 -43.08 15.61
C LEU A 6 -13.09 -41.68 16.09
N VAL A 7 -14.05 -41.70 16.99
CA VAL A 7 -14.49 -40.60 17.87
C VAL A 7 -13.59 -40.63 19.09
N ALA A 8 -12.99 -39.47 19.43
CA ALA A 8 -12.36 -39.28 20.73
C ALA A 8 -12.93 -37.99 21.35
N THR A 9 -13.81 -38.22 22.31
CA THR A 9 -14.38 -37.25 23.24
C THR A 9 -13.40 -37.10 24.41
N ILE A 10 -12.94 -35.89 24.72
CA ILE A 10 -12.31 -35.59 26.01
C ILE A 10 -13.05 -34.41 26.62
N VAL A 11 -13.73 -34.73 27.70
CA VAL A 11 -14.30 -33.82 28.70
C VAL A 11 -13.23 -33.57 29.76
N VAL A 12 -12.89 -32.32 30.03
CA VAL A 12 -12.23 -31.93 31.28
C VAL A 12 -12.89 -30.68 31.83
N ALA A 13 -13.61 -30.89 32.92
CA ALA A 13 -14.10 -29.85 33.81
C ALA A 13 -12.97 -29.44 34.76
N GLY A 14 -12.85 -28.16 35.06
CA GLY A 14 -11.92 -27.64 36.06
C GLY A 14 -12.26 -26.21 36.44
N CYS A 15 -13.11 -26.08 37.51
CA CYS A 15 -13.33 -24.84 38.25
C CYS A 15 -12.07 -24.42 38.99
N CYS A 16 -11.71 -23.13 38.98
CA CYS A 16 -11.08 -22.46 40.12
C CYS A 16 -11.47 -21.00 40.14
N ALA A 17 -12.34 -20.65 41.09
CA ALA A 17 -12.62 -19.29 41.50
C ALA A 17 -11.43 -18.74 42.30
N GLY A 18 -10.89 -17.60 41.87
CA GLY A 18 -9.88 -16.81 42.57
C GLY A 18 -10.35 -15.37 42.66
N MET A 19 -10.96 -14.98 43.78
CA MET A 19 -11.23 -13.62 44.18
C MET A 19 -9.91 -12.93 44.58
N ALA A 20 -9.50 -11.89 43.90
CA ALA A 20 -8.48 -10.95 44.35
C ALA A 20 -9.15 -9.61 44.74
N PRO A 21 -8.86 -9.05 45.95
CA PRO A 21 -9.44 -7.80 46.39
C PRO A 21 -8.79 -6.63 45.65
N ALA A 22 -9.60 -5.79 45.03
CA ALA A 22 -9.20 -4.52 44.47
C ALA A 22 -8.93 -3.51 45.61
N CYS A 23 -7.67 -3.09 45.78
CA CYS A 23 -7.34 -1.94 46.61
C CYS A 23 -7.66 -0.67 45.84
N THR A 24 -8.81 -0.07 46.09
CA THR A 24 -9.11 1.31 45.70
C THR A 24 -8.35 2.26 46.61
N ARG A 25 -7.26 2.88 46.09
CA ARG A 25 -6.69 4.08 46.67
C ARG A 25 -7.48 5.29 46.16
N ALA A 26 -8.30 5.86 47.01
CA ALA A 26 -8.84 7.20 46.80
C ALA A 26 -7.70 8.21 47.02
N VAL A 27 -7.37 8.94 45.98
CA VAL A 27 -6.48 10.10 46.06
C VAL A 27 -7.39 11.32 46.19
N ASP A 28 -7.53 11.85 47.43
CA ASP A 28 -8.10 13.16 47.67
C ASP A 28 -7.15 14.23 47.14
N GLY A 29 -7.35 14.66 45.93
CA GLY A 29 -6.67 15.79 45.30
C GLY A 29 -7.56 17.02 45.35
N SER A 30 -7.36 17.92 46.29
CA SER A 30 -7.95 19.27 46.27
C SER A 30 -7.37 20.06 45.08
N ALA A 31 -8.20 20.32 44.08
CA ALA A 31 -7.81 21.21 42.97
C ALA A 31 -7.79 22.66 43.43
N THR A 32 -6.60 23.22 43.67
CA THR A 32 -6.42 24.66 43.85
C THR A 32 -6.39 25.31 42.47
N ALA A 33 -7.37 26.15 42.18
CA ALA A 33 -7.37 26.99 40.97
C ALA A 33 -6.27 28.04 41.07
N GLY A 34 -5.10 27.69 40.54
CA GLY A 34 -4.00 28.63 40.33
C GLY A 34 -4.21 29.36 39.00
N SER A 35 -4.67 30.60 39.04
CA SER A 35 -4.62 31.52 37.92
C SER A 35 -3.15 31.90 37.65
N SER A 36 -2.49 31.12 36.84
CA SER A 36 -1.22 31.51 36.23
C SER A 36 -1.41 31.45 34.75
N GLY A 37 -1.52 32.62 34.11
CA GLY A 37 -1.47 32.79 32.68
C GLY A 37 -0.13 32.33 32.13
N ALA A 38 0.04 31.03 32.00
CA ALA A 38 1.09 30.47 31.19
C ALA A 38 0.63 30.57 29.73
N SER A 39 1.17 31.54 29.01
CA SER A 39 1.14 31.57 27.57
C SER A 39 1.69 30.23 27.07
N VAL A 40 0.80 29.34 26.69
CA VAL A 40 1.21 28.11 25.99
C VAL A 40 1.93 28.58 24.73
N PRO A 41 3.22 28.22 24.52
CA PRO A 41 3.87 28.53 23.27
C PRO A 41 3.00 27.88 22.19
N VAL A 42 2.42 28.68 21.31
CA VAL A 42 1.81 28.20 20.07
C VAL A 42 2.95 27.56 19.32
N THR A 43 3.02 26.24 19.39
CA THR A 43 3.91 25.45 18.54
C THR A 43 3.43 25.76 17.13
N THR A 44 4.11 26.66 16.45
CA THR A 44 3.89 26.92 15.03
C THR A 44 4.17 25.60 14.34
N SER A 45 3.14 24.86 14.00
CA SER A 45 3.26 23.70 13.12
C SER A 45 3.89 24.24 11.84
N THR A 46 5.16 24.00 11.65
CA THR A 46 5.83 24.28 10.38
C THR A 46 5.13 23.41 9.35
N THR A 47 4.23 24.01 8.59
CA THR A 47 3.60 23.33 7.47
C THR A 47 4.75 23.01 6.49
N LEU A 48 5.14 21.73 6.44
CA LEU A 48 6.13 21.25 5.49
C LEU A 48 5.64 21.62 4.08
N ARG A 49 6.41 22.47 3.39
CA ARG A 49 6.04 22.90 2.05
C ARG A 49 6.43 21.78 1.07
N ALA A 50 5.45 21.26 0.33
CA ALA A 50 5.71 20.30 -0.72
C ALA A 50 6.76 20.83 -1.72
N PRO A 51 7.73 20.02 -2.14
CA PRO A 51 8.71 20.41 -3.14
C PRO A 51 8.00 20.78 -4.42
N THR A 52 8.29 21.97 -4.95
CA THR A 52 7.79 22.43 -6.24
C THR A 52 8.73 21.94 -7.35
N GLY A 53 8.20 21.44 -8.46
CA GLY A 53 8.99 20.98 -9.60
C GLY A 53 8.83 19.47 -9.86
N PRO A 54 9.66 18.91 -10.77
CA PRO A 54 9.58 17.51 -11.16
C PRO A 54 9.76 16.55 -9.98
N VAL A 55 9.02 15.45 -9.97
CA VAL A 55 9.14 14.42 -8.90
C VAL A 55 10.32 13.46 -9.09
N GLY A 56 10.99 13.50 -10.24
CA GLY A 56 12.14 12.62 -10.53
C GLY A 56 13.24 12.60 -9.47
N PRO A 57 13.67 13.73 -8.91
CA PRO A 57 14.67 13.76 -7.82
C PRO A 57 14.23 13.10 -6.53
N LEU A 58 12.92 12.91 -6.33
CA LEU A 58 12.33 12.27 -5.16
C LEU A 58 12.31 10.74 -5.27
N LEU A 59 12.53 10.20 -6.48
CA LEU A 59 12.50 8.78 -6.73
C LEU A 59 13.68 8.07 -6.07
N LEU A 60 13.44 6.86 -5.56
CA LEU A 60 14.49 5.96 -5.07
C LEU A 60 15.49 5.66 -6.20
N SER A 61 16.79 5.75 -5.88
CA SER A 61 17.83 5.40 -6.85
C SER A 61 17.87 3.88 -7.07
N PRO A 62 18.20 3.39 -8.27
CA PRO A 62 18.36 1.97 -8.52
C PRO A 62 19.30 1.24 -7.56
N THR A 63 20.33 1.91 -7.04
CA THR A 63 21.30 1.36 -6.08
C THR A 63 20.75 1.21 -4.65
N GLU A 64 19.59 1.78 -4.38
CA GLU A 64 18.89 1.71 -3.08
C GLU A 64 17.85 0.57 -3.04
N PHE A 65 17.68 -0.17 -4.13
CA PHE A 65 16.85 -1.38 -4.16
C PHE A 65 17.53 -2.55 -3.44
N PRO A 66 16.77 -3.54 -2.96
CA PRO A 66 17.36 -4.77 -2.40
C PRO A 66 18.33 -5.42 -3.41
N PRO A 67 19.50 -5.93 -2.96
CA PRO A 67 20.61 -6.28 -3.85
C PRO A 67 20.31 -7.40 -4.84
N GLN A 68 19.28 -8.21 -4.60
CA GLN A 68 18.83 -9.25 -5.52
C GLN A 68 18.01 -8.73 -6.70
N TYR A 69 17.65 -7.42 -6.70
CA TYR A 69 16.89 -6.79 -7.76
C TYR A 69 17.78 -5.96 -8.67
N SER A 70 17.80 -6.30 -9.95
CA SER A 70 18.42 -5.45 -10.98
C SER A 70 17.47 -4.28 -11.28
N ALA A 71 17.78 -3.10 -10.74
CA ALA A 71 16.87 -1.96 -10.81
C ALA A 71 17.29 -0.94 -11.87
N THR A 72 16.30 -0.28 -12.47
CA THR A 72 16.48 0.81 -13.44
C THR A 72 15.39 1.86 -13.32
N THR A 73 15.76 3.11 -13.59
CA THR A 73 14.77 4.21 -13.71
C THR A 73 14.16 4.19 -15.11
N LEU A 74 12.85 4.27 -15.17
CA LEU A 74 12.12 4.19 -16.44
C LEU A 74 12.03 5.55 -17.13
N SER A 75 12.00 5.52 -18.48
CA SER A 75 11.59 6.68 -19.27
C SER A 75 10.11 7.03 -18.97
N PRO A 76 9.67 8.26 -19.24
CA PRO A 76 8.29 8.68 -18.93
C PRO A 76 7.20 7.77 -19.52
N ASP A 77 7.39 7.31 -20.76
CA ASP A 77 6.44 6.42 -21.42
C ASP A 77 6.44 5.01 -20.78
N ALA A 78 7.62 4.47 -20.52
CA ALA A 78 7.77 3.19 -19.81
C ALA A 78 7.21 3.26 -18.37
N ALA A 79 7.39 4.39 -17.68
CA ALA A 79 6.83 4.63 -16.36
C ALA A 79 5.28 4.57 -16.36
N ARG A 80 4.65 5.16 -17.38
CA ARG A 80 3.19 5.08 -17.54
C ARG A 80 2.71 3.66 -17.82
N MET A 81 3.45 2.90 -18.64
CA MET A 81 3.14 1.49 -18.90
C MET A 81 3.25 0.68 -17.61
N ALA A 82 4.34 0.77 -16.87
CA ALA A 82 4.53 0.06 -15.62
C ALA A 82 3.43 0.36 -14.58
N LEU A 83 3.00 1.62 -14.47
CA LEU A 83 1.89 2.00 -13.58
C LEU A 83 0.53 1.44 -14.03
N ARG A 84 0.31 1.25 -15.34
CA ARG A 84 -0.89 0.57 -15.85
C ARG A 84 -0.86 -0.91 -15.54
N ASP A 85 0.29 -1.55 -15.72
CA ASP A 85 0.46 -2.98 -15.45
C ASP A 85 0.19 -3.30 -13.97
N ILE A 86 0.68 -2.46 -13.05
CA ILE A 86 0.39 -2.58 -11.61
C ILE A 86 -1.12 -2.50 -11.33
N ARG A 87 -1.86 -1.67 -12.06
CA ARG A 87 -3.32 -1.54 -11.87
C ARG A 87 -4.09 -2.77 -12.35
N GLY A 88 -3.47 -3.62 -13.16
CA GLY A 88 -4.03 -4.87 -13.66
C GLY A 88 -5.21 -4.72 -14.61
N VAL A 89 -5.46 -3.51 -15.13
CA VAL A 89 -6.53 -3.22 -16.09
C VAL A 89 -5.89 -2.69 -17.37
N PRO A 90 -6.07 -3.37 -18.51
CA PRO A 90 -5.55 -2.93 -19.80
C PRO A 90 -6.04 -1.53 -20.19
N GLU A 91 -5.25 -0.85 -21.02
CA GLU A 91 -5.66 0.45 -21.57
C GLU A 91 -6.93 0.32 -22.40
N ALA A 92 -7.82 1.28 -22.28
CA ALA A 92 -9.13 1.30 -22.96
C ALA A 92 -10.06 0.11 -22.63
N ALA A 93 -9.76 -0.65 -21.56
CA ALA A 93 -10.67 -1.70 -21.12
C ALA A 93 -11.98 -1.12 -20.57
N THR A 94 -13.07 -1.79 -20.83
CA THR A 94 -14.35 -1.53 -20.17
C THR A 94 -14.37 -2.22 -18.82
N VAL A 95 -14.54 -1.46 -17.74
CA VAL A 95 -14.59 -1.98 -16.36
C VAL A 95 -16.04 -2.09 -15.89
N THR A 96 -16.36 -3.17 -15.23
CA THR A 96 -17.69 -3.43 -14.66
C THR A 96 -17.59 -3.79 -13.17
N PRO A 97 -18.20 -2.99 -12.28
CA PRO A 97 -18.94 -1.74 -12.56
C PRO A 97 -18.01 -0.58 -12.97
N ALA A 98 -18.50 0.35 -13.78
CA ALA A 98 -17.71 1.45 -14.33
C ALA A 98 -17.08 2.37 -13.24
N ALA A 99 -17.71 2.44 -12.07
CA ALA A 99 -17.19 3.18 -10.91
C ALA A 99 -15.87 2.62 -10.37
N CYS A 100 -15.50 1.39 -10.76
CA CYS A 100 -14.26 0.72 -10.36
C CYS A 100 -13.12 0.93 -11.37
N ALA A 101 -13.35 1.69 -12.43
CA ALA A 101 -12.27 2.05 -13.35
C ALA A 101 -11.15 2.78 -12.59
N PRO A 102 -9.86 2.40 -12.80
CA PRO A 102 -8.75 3.10 -12.17
C PRO A 102 -8.75 4.58 -12.51
N ALA A 103 -8.45 5.43 -11.54
CA ALA A 103 -8.31 6.86 -11.77
C ALA A 103 -7.24 7.14 -12.84
N PRO A 104 -7.39 8.18 -13.68
CA PRO A 104 -6.38 8.51 -14.68
C PRO A 104 -5.02 8.81 -14.03
N LEU A 105 -3.95 8.47 -14.73
CA LEU A 105 -2.59 8.86 -14.33
C LEU A 105 -2.42 10.37 -14.51
N PRO A 106 -1.50 11.02 -13.74
CA PRO A 106 -1.16 12.41 -13.96
C PRO A 106 -0.83 12.69 -15.43
N ALA A 107 -1.38 13.78 -15.99
CA ALA A 107 -1.19 14.10 -17.38
C ALA A 107 0.25 14.59 -17.68
N THR A 108 0.86 15.26 -16.70
CA THR A 108 2.19 15.86 -16.82
C THR A 108 3.27 14.81 -16.56
N LEU A 109 4.21 14.67 -17.50
CA LEU A 109 5.32 13.71 -17.39
C LEU A 109 6.25 13.99 -16.19
N GLN A 110 6.34 15.26 -15.78
CA GLN A 110 7.16 15.68 -14.63
C GLN A 110 6.54 15.28 -13.27
N ASP A 111 5.27 14.93 -13.27
CA ASP A 111 4.53 14.51 -12.07
C ASP A 111 4.54 12.99 -11.83
N VAL A 112 5.34 12.28 -12.61
CA VAL A 112 5.47 10.81 -12.51
C VAL A 112 6.93 10.42 -12.66
N ALA A 113 7.44 9.65 -11.70
CA ALA A 113 8.75 9.01 -11.78
C ALA A 113 8.64 7.57 -11.27
N VAL A 114 9.28 6.63 -11.96
CA VAL A 114 9.21 5.20 -11.66
C VAL A 114 10.58 4.55 -11.82
N ALA A 115 10.92 3.70 -10.87
CA ALA A 115 12.02 2.74 -10.97
C ALA A 115 11.48 1.32 -10.77
N VAL A 116 12.00 0.38 -11.53
CA VAL A 116 11.62 -1.04 -11.46
C VAL A 116 12.87 -1.86 -11.23
N GLY A 117 12.84 -2.71 -10.22
CA GLY A 117 13.81 -3.77 -10.00
C GLY A 117 13.21 -5.12 -10.36
N ALA A 118 13.91 -5.93 -11.10
CA ALA A 118 13.52 -7.29 -11.44
C ALA A 118 14.44 -8.30 -10.76
N ASN A 119 13.86 -9.38 -10.25
CA ASN A 119 14.58 -10.56 -9.79
C ASN A 119 14.21 -11.73 -10.70
N GLU A 120 15.16 -12.16 -11.54
CA GLU A 120 14.94 -13.23 -12.50
C GLU A 120 14.84 -14.62 -11.86
N SER A 121 15.35 -14.78 -10.61
CA SER A 121 15.39 -16.08 -9.96
C SER A 121 14.03 -16.53 -9.42
N ASP A 122 13.15 -15.59 -9.08
CA ASP A 122 11.79 -15.84 -8.57
C ASP A 122 10.70 -15.18 -9.42
N GLU A 123 11.08 -14.65 -10.58
CA GLU A 123 10.17 -13.97 -11.53
C GLU A 123 9.33 -12.85 -10.87
N SER A 124 9.95 -12.14 -9.90
CA SER A 124 9.29 -11.06 -9.19
C SER A 124 9.82 -9.68 -9.60
N THR A 125 9.02 -8.66 -9.37
CA THR A 125 9.43 -7.27 -9.55
C THR A 125 9.06 -6.43 -8.35
N ILE A 126 9.93 -5.44 -8.02
CA ILE A 126 9.61 -4.34 -7.13
C ILE A 126 9.57 -3.07 -7.96
N THR A 127 8.43 -2.40 -7.95
CA THR A 127 8.26 -1.10 -8.58
C THR A 127 8.12 -0.02 -7.51
N VAL A 128 8.94 1.02 -7.59
CA VAL A 128 8.81 2.22 -6.76
C VAL A 128 8.41 3.38 -7.65
N ALA A 129 7.35 4.08 -7.28
CA ALA A 129 6.85 5.24 -8.01
C ALA A 129 6.63 6.42 -7.08
N VAL A 130 6.91 7.61 -7.60
CA VAL A 130 6.58 8.89 -6.97
C VAL A 130 5.69 9.66 -7.93
N LEU A 131 4.53 10.07 -7.44
CA LEU A 131 3.53 10.77 -8.23
C LEU A 131 3.08 12.05 -7.52
N ARG A 132 2.85 13.12 -8.29
CA ARG A 132 2.13 14.27 -7.78
C ARG A 132 0.64 14.08 -8.04
N VAL A 133 -0.15 14.03 -6.99
CA VAL A 133 -1.61 13.82 -7.08
C VAL A 133 -2.33 14.77 -6.12
N PRO A 134 -3.31 15.53 -6.61
CA PRO A 134 -4.04 16.48 -5.79
C PRO A 134 -5.09 15.80 -4.86
N GLN A 135 -5.49 14.55 -5.18
CA GLN A 135 -6.49 13.84 -4.41
C GLN A 135 -5.86 13.20 -3.16
N PRO A 136 -6.52 13.30 -1.99
CA PRO A 136 -6.06 12.64 -0.78
C PRO A 136 -6.11 11.11 -0.93
N LEU A 137 -5.21 10.42 -0.23
CA LEU A 137 -5.14 8.95 -0.24
C LEU A 137 -6.45 8.31 0.28
N ALA A 138 -7.17 8.98 1.15
CA ALA A 138 -8.48 8.53 1.65
C ALA A 138 -9.49 8.27 0.50
N ALA A 139 -9.45 9.05 -0.58
CA ALA A 139 -10.31 8.82 -1.74
C ALA A 139 -9.96 7.49 -2.45
N TYR A 140 -8.67 7.17 -2.56
CA TYR A 140 -8.21 5.90 -3.09
C TYR A 140 -8.61 4.72 -2.18
N LYS A 141 -8.44 4.84 -0.86
CA LYS A 141 -8.90 3.83 0.11
C LYS A 141 -10.39 3.53 -0.06
N THR A 142 -11.21 4.56 -0.13
CA THR A 142 -12.66 4.41 -0.35
C THR A 142 -12.96 3.71 -1.69
N GLN A 143 -12.19 3.99 -2.74
CA GLN A 143 -12.36 3.30 -4.02
C GLN A 143 -12.02 1.81 -3.89
N VAL A 144 -10.91 1.44 -3.25
CA VAL A 144 -10.52 0.03 -3.03
C VAL A 144 -11.60 -0.71 -2.23
N GLU A 145 -12.16 -0.11 -1.19
CA GLU A 145 -13.24 -0.71 -0.39
C GLU A 145 -14.50 -0.99 -1.22
N ARG A 146 -14.90 -0.03 -2.05
CA ARG A 146 -16.09 -0.18 -2.90
C ARG A 146 -15.86 -1.16 -4.04
N CYS A 147 -14.63 -1.31 -4.48
CA CYS A 147 -14.21 -2.09 -5.64
C CYS A 147 -13.35 -3.29 -5.24
N ALA A 148 -13.73 -3.96 -4.15
CA ALA A 148 -13.05 -5.18 -3.69
C ALA A 148 -13.04 -6.30 -4.73
N SER A 149 -13.98 -6.28 -5.68
CA SER A 149 -14.01 -7.20 -6.83
C SER A 149 -14.70 -6.53 -8.01
N PHE A 150 -14.09 -6.61 -9.19
CA PHE A 150 -14.66 -6.11 -10.43
C PHE A 150 -14.08 -6.87 -11.63
N THR A 151 -14.69 -6.71 -12.80
CA THR A 151 -14.25 -7.34 -14.05
C THR A 151 -13.87 -6.28 -15.08
N PHE A 152 -13.08 -6.68 -16.06
CA PHE A 152 -12.78 -5.85 -17.21
C PHE A 152 -12.87 -6.65 -18.51
N THR A 153 -13.14 -5.92 -19.59
CA THR A 153 -13.03 -6.44 -20.97
C THR A 153 -12.12 -5.46 -21.72
N GLY A 154 -10.95 -5.93 -22.10
CA GLY A 154 -9.97 -5.18 -22.89
C GLY A 154 -10.27 -5.18 -24.38
N ALA A 155 -9.39 -4.59 -25.17
CA ALA A 155 -9.35 -4.80 -26.62
C ALA A 155 -9.24 -6.31 -26.90
N ASP A 156 -9.57 -6.75 -28.08
CA ASP A 156 -9.54 -8.18 -28.47
C ASP A 156 -10.39 -9.11 -27.60
N GLN A 157 -11.36 -8.56 -26.87
CA GLN A 157 -12.27 -9.30 -25.98
C GLN A 157 -11.57 -10.06 -24.84
N ILE A 158 -10.34 -9.68 -24.51
CA ILE A 158 -9.65 -10.23 -23.35
C ILE A 158 -10.39 -9.81 -22.08
N GLN A 159 -10.90 -10.78 -21.37
CA GLN A 159 -11.61 -10.56 -20.10
C GLN A 159 -10.71 -10.89 -18.92
N GLY A 160 -11.01 -10.27 -17.79
CA GLY A 160 -10.34 -10.60 -16.53
C GLY A 160 -11.13 -10.11 -15.32
N ALA A 161 -10.75 -10.64 -14.16
CA ALA A 161 -11.27 -10.25 -12.88
C ALA A 161 -10.14 -9.68 -12.02
N VAL A 162 -10.47 -8.66 -11.26
CA VAL A 162 -9.58 -8.05 -10.25
C VAL A 162 -10.24 -8.20 -8.90
N THR A 163 -9.47 -8.68 -7.92
CA THR A 163 -9.85 -8.61 -6.52
C THR A 163 -8.83 -7.76 -5.78
N ALA A 164 -9.30 -6.89 -4.89
CA ALA A 164 -8.45 -6.02 -4.11
C ALA A 164 -8.94 -5.95 -2.66
N SER A 165 -8.01 -5.86 -1.72
CA SER A 165 -8.32 -5.66 -0.31
C SER A 165 -7.29 -4.76 0.35
N GLN A 166 -7.75 -3.92 1.28
CA GLN A 166 -6.85 -3.14 2.11
C GLN A 166 -6.27 -3.99 3.24
N ALA A 167 -5.03 -3.69 3.59
CA ALA A 167 -4.35 -4.19 4.77
C ALA A 167 -3.74 -3.00 5.52
N VAL A 168 -3.30 -3.26 6.75
CA VAL A 168 -2.59 -2.24 7.54
C VAL A 168 -1.21 -2.05 6.94
N ALA A 169 -0.90 -0.81 6.58
CA ALA A 169 0.45 -0.44 6.17
C ALA A 169 1.41 -0.48 7.37
N PRO A 170 2.70 -0.75 7.16
CA PRO A 170 3.69 -0.59 8.21
C PRO A 170 3.70 0.86 8.74
N PRO A 171 4.06 1.08 10.02
CA PRO A 171 4.13 2.42 10.58
C PRO A 171 5.21 3.23 9.86
N ILE A 172 4.82 4.35 9.27
CA ILE A 172 5.68 5.23 8.48
C ILE A 172 5.34 6.69 8.75
N ASN A 173 6.33 7.57 8.67
CA ASN A 173 6.11 9.01 8.85
C ASN A 173 5.58 9.63 7.54
N ALA A 174 4.27 9.62 7.39
CA ALA A 174 3.51 10.19 6.27
C ALA A 174 2.18 10.72 6.77
N ASP A 175 1.51 11.57 5.99
CA ASP A 175 0.19 12.10 6.35
C ASP A 175 -0.87 10.99 6.35
N ASP A 176 -0.76 10.03 5.43
CA ASP A 176 -1.64 8.87 5.33
C ASP A 176 -0.91 7.70 4.63
N SER A 177 -1.29 6.47 4.96
CA SER A 177 -0.74 5.26 4.34
C SER A 177 -1.75 4.13 4.26
N VAL A 178 -1.53 3.20 3.34
CA VAL A 178 -2.33 1.98 3.17
C VAL A 178 -1.50 0.89 2.51
N ALA A 179 -1.77 -0.36 2.86
CA ALA A 179 -1.35 -1.52 2.10
C ALA A 179 -2.54 -2.05 1.29
N VAL A 180 -2.29 -2.50 0.06
CA VAL A 180 -3.32 -3.08 -0.82
C VAL A 180 -2.80 -4.37 -1.42
N ASN A 181 -3.51 -5.47 -1.15
CA ASN A 181 -3.34 -6.72 -1.86
C ASN A 181 -4.26 -6.70 -3.09
N GLN A 182 -3.74 -7.07 -4.24
CA GLN A 182 -4.53 -7.19 -5.46
C GLN A 182 -4.15 -8.47 -6.21
N THR A 183 -5.17 -9.11 -6.76
CA THR A 183 -5.00 -10.27 -7.65
C THR A 183 -5.73 -9.98 -8.95
N VAL A 184 -5.04 -10.19 -10.07
CA VAL A 184 -5.58 -10.08 -11.41
C VAL A 184 -5.58 -11.46 -12.04
N SER A 185 -6.76 -11.93 -12.44
CA SER A 185 -6.96 -13.23 -13.07
C SER A 185 -7.53 -13.01 -14.47
N PRO A 186 -6.70 -13.04 -15.52
CA PRO A 186 -7.21 -13.01 -16.88
C PRO A 186 -8.05 -14.26 -17.17
N ALA A 187 -9.12 -14.09 -17.95
CA ALA A 187 -9.93 -15.22 -18.40
C ALA A 187 -9.23 -15.91 -19.58
N GLY A 188 -9.06 -17.22 -19.47
CA GLY A 188 -8.47 -18.05 -20.53
C GLY A 188 -7.58 -19.15 -19.98
N ALA A 189 -7.52 -20.27 -20.67
CA ALA A 189 -6.64 -21.38 -20.29
C ALA A 189 -5.17 -20.96 -20.49
N GLY A 190 -4.36 -21.08 -19.43
CA GLY A 190 -2.94 -20.74 -19.47
C GLY A 190 -2.58 -19.29 -19.14
N SER A 191 -3.57 -18.43 -18.83
CA SER A 191 -3.29 -17.07 -18.35
C SER A 191 -2.86 -17.12 -16.89
N GLY A 192 -1.63 -16.68 -16.62
CA GLY A 192 -1.10 -16.63 -15.25
C GLY A 192 -1.84 -15.61 -14.39
N THR A 193 -2.05 -15.94 -13.12
CA THR A 193 -2.55 -15.00 -12.12
C THR A 193 -1.42 -14.07 -11.69
N GLN A 194 -1.67 -12.76 -11.72
CA GLN A 194 -0.76 -11.75 -11.19
C GLN A 194 -1.21 -11.40 -9.78
N THR A 195 -0.30 -11.44 -8.83
CA THR A 195 -0.52 -11.01 -7.45
C THR A 195 0.37 -9.84 -7.13
N THR A 196 -0.18 -8.81 -6.51
CA THR A 196 0.57 -7.63 -6.07
C THR A 196 0.28 -7.32 -4.62
N LEU A 197 1.32 -6.91 -3.90
CA LEU A 197 1.23 -6.18 -2.64
C LEU A 197 1.76 -4.77 -2.87
N SER A 198 0.94 -3.76 -2.63
CA SER A 198 1.31 -2.36 -2.76
C SER A 198 1.29 -1.66 -1.42
N LEU A 199 2.39 -1.00 -1.05
CA LEU A 199 2.48 -0.07 0.07
C LEU A 199 2.43 1.34 -0.49
N ILE A 200 1.51 2.15 0.03
CA ILE A 200 1.23 3.49 -0.49
C ILE A 200 1.25 4.48 0.66
N ALA A 201 1.99 5.57 0.50
CA ALA A 201 1.99 6.70 1.43
C ALA A 201 1.70 8.00 0.69
N GLN A 202 1.23 9.00 1.42
CA GLN A 202 1.06 10.36 0.91
C GLN A 202 1.65 11.36 1.89
N ILE A 203 2.43 12.31 1.36
CA ILE A 203 2.99 13.46 2.06
C ILE A 203 2.66 14.69 1.24
N GLY A 204 1.74 15.52 1.72
CA GLY A 204 1.20 16.63 0.95
C GLY A 204 0.52 16.16 -0.33
N ASP A 205 0.97 16.66 -1.47
CA ASP A 205 0.51 16.27 -2.80
C ASP A 205 1.37 15.17 -3.47
N ILE A 206 2.38 14.66 -2.75
CA ILE A 206 3.26 13.60 -3.24
C ILE A 206 2.76 12.25 -2.74
N ARG A 207 2.50 11.34 -3.67
CA ARG A 207 2.16 9.94 -3.40
C ARG A 207 3.33 9.05 -3.73
N ILE A 208 3.73 8.23 -2.77
CA ILE A 208 4.78 7.23 -2.89
C ILE A 208 4.10 5.87 -2.97
N LEU A 209 4.48 5.08 -3.95
CA LEU A 209 3.98 3.72 -4.16
C LEU A 209 5.18 2.78 -4.25
N ALA A 210 5.19 1.72 -3.47
CA ALA A 210 6.05 0.57 -3.68
C ALA A 210 5.16 -0.66 -3.90
N THR A 211 5.39 -1.40 -4.98
CA THR A 211 4.60 -2.58 -5.34
C THR A 211 5.51 -3.77 -5.59
N TYR A 212 5.25 -4.86 -4.88
CA TYR A 212 5.81 -6.16 -5.18
C TYR A 212 4.83 -6.93 -6.07
N MET A 213 5.30 -7.43 -7.19
CA MET A 213 4.49 -8.18 -8.15
C MET A 213 5.09 -9.57 -8.37
N THR A 214 4.21 -10.56 -8.30
CA THR A 214 4.52 -11.96 -8.59
C THR A 214 3.52 -12.55 -9.58
N PHE A 215 3.87 -13.69 -10.13
CA PHE A 215 3.03 -14.44 -11.04
C PHE A 215 2.76 -15.85 -10.50
N GLN A 216 1.76 -16.54 -11.07
CA GLN A 216 1.44 -17.93 -10.75
C GLN A 216 1.08 -18.20 -9.27
N GLY A 217 0.56 -17.18 -8.58
CA GLY A 217 0.08 -17.32 -7.19
C GLY A 217 1.18 -17.36 -6.13
N THR A 218 2.42 -17.01 -6.48
CA THR A 218 3.49 -16.80 -5.50
C THR A 218 3.13 -15.62 -4.58
N GLU A 219 3.35 -15.78 -3.28
CA GLU A 219 3.07 -14.71 -2.31
C GLU A 219 4.16 -13.63 -2.37
N PRO A 220 3.78 -12.32 -2.39
CA PRO A 220 4.74 -11.22 -2.35
C PRO A 220 5.57 -11.20 -1.07
N ASP A 221 6.88 -10.92 -1.18
CA ASP A 221 7.77 -10.72 -0.03
C ASP A 221 7.54 -9.33 0.58
N ALA A 222 6.75 -9.31 1.66
CA ALA A 222 6.40 -8.09 2.36
C ALA A 222 7.60 -7.41 3.04
N VAL A 223 8.63 -8.18 3.43
CA VAL A 223 9.83 -7.63 4.10
C VAL A 223 10.69 -6.84 3.12
N LEU A 224 10.93 -7.41 1.95
CA LEU A 224 11.69 -6.73 0.89
C LEU A 224 10.96 -5.50 0.38
N LEU A 225 9.63 -5.59 0.24
CA LEU A 225 8.81 -4.46 -0.16
C LEU A 225 8.86 -3.33 0.87
N ASP A 226 8.76 -3.65 2.17
CA ASP A 226 8.82 -2.66 3.25
C ASP A 226 10.16 -1.92 3.28
N GLN A 227 11.27 -2.61 3.03
CA GLN A 227 12.59 -1.97 2.93
C GLN A 227 12.62 -0.90 1.82
N ALA A 228 12.17 -1.25 0.61
CA ALA A 228 12.14 -0.31 -0.52
C ALA A 228 11.15 0.85 -0.27
N PHE A 229 9.98 0.54 0.29
CA PHE A 229 8.96 1.54 0.64
C PHE A 229 9.46 2.54 1.67
N THR A 230 10.04 2.05 2.78
CA THR A 230 10.58 2.89 3.84
C THR A 230 11.66 3.81 3.31
N ALA A 231 12.61 3.29 2.52
CA ALA A 231 13.65 4.10 1.90
C ALA A 231 13.07 5.19 0.98
N ALA A 232 12.06 4.87 0.17
CA ALA A 232 11.38 5.82 -0.72
C ALA A 232 10.66 6.93 0.06
N VAL A 233 9.93 6.58 1.14
CA VAL A 233 9.22 7.56 1.98
C VAL A 233 10.20 8.49 2.70
N LEU A 234 11.30 7.96 3.26
CA LEU A 234 12.33 8.77 3.91
C LEU A 234 12.95 9.77 2.94
N LYS A 235 13.27 9.35 1.72
CA LYS A 235 13.82 10.22 0.69
C LYS A 235 12.88 11.37 0.32
N VAL A 236 11.60 11.09 0.17
CA VAL A 236 10.58 12.12 -0.06
C VAL A 236 10.47 13.03 1.16
N HIS A 237 10.33 12.47 2.36
CA HIS A 237 10.20 13.23 3.60
C HIS A 237 11.37 14.22 3.80
N ASP A 238 12.60 13.80 3.51
CA ASP A 238 13.79 14.64 3.65
C ASP A 238 13.80 15.82 2.67
N SER A 239 13.09 15.74 1.56
CA SER A 239 12.95 16.81 0.58
C SER A 239 11.97 17.93 1.00
N PHE A 240 11.18 17.70 2.06
CA PHE A 240 10.27 18.69 2.63
C PHE A 240 10.92 19.56 3.73
N ARG A 241 12.20 19.35 4.01
CA ARG A 241 12.95 20.10 5.03
C ARG A 241 13.51 21.42 4.53
#